data_b08ed80d565d74d99e60e769365d7b6e
#
_entry.id   b08ed80d565d74d99e60e769365d7b6e
#
_cell.length_a   1.000
_cell.length_b   1.000
_cell.length_c   1.000
_cell.angle_alpha   90.00
_cell.angle_beta   90.00
_cell.angle_gamma   90.00
#
_symmetry.space_group_name_H-M   'P 1'
#
loop_
_entity.id
_entity.type
_entity.pdbx_description
1 polymer ?
#
loop_
_entity_poly.entity_id
_entity_poly.type
_entity_poly.pdbx_seq_one_letter_code
_entity_poly.pdbx_strand_id
1 'polypeptide(L)'
;MDKIVVLDFGSQYSHLICRRIRDFSVYAELVPFDISLENLNKLNPKGIIFSGGPSSVYDSNAPVPDGKIFQLNVPILGICYGHQIIVNNFGGKIKRANKEYGSSVLTIDNNSDILNGIGDSVRAWMSHGDEAEDIPEDFEIIGHTENSRSAAIANKQKTVFGIQFHPEVVHTEKGTEILKNFVLKVCNANQNWTMEKFVENSVENISKVDGNVLCGVSGGIDSTVAALLIHKAIGNRLKCVFIDNGLLRLNEVEEIENMFNKNLEVNFTKIDGQEQFLSKLKGVTDPEEKRKVVGEEFVNIFTKFSKENGPFTYLAQGTLYPDVIESGVSKGPADVIKTHHNVGGLPDWLHLKVLEPLRELYKDEVRNIAKILDVPENLLTRHPFPGPGLAVRIIGEVTKKKLDITRIASNIVEEELQNAELYDKVWQAYAAVGDDKAVGVVGDERKYGNIVMIRIVDSIDAMTADWTRLPNELIEKISNRITNEIDEVTWVSYVVSSKPPATIEPQ
;
A
#
# COMPACT_ATOMS: atom_id res chain seq x y z
N MET A 1 24.39 -2.49 0.64
CA MET A 1 23.35 -2.42 -0.40
C MET A 1 23.31 -1.00 -0.93
N ASP A 2 23.36 -0.84 -2.26
CA ASP A 2 23.30 0.48 -2.88
C ASP A 2 21.89 1.06 -2.76
N LYS A 3 21.81 2.38 -2.57
CA LYS A 3 20.57 3.06 -2.25
C LYS A 3 20.41 4.33 -3.08
N ILE A 4 19.22 4.56 -3.60
CA ILE A 4 18.79 5.85 -4.14
C ILE A 4 17.88 6.52 -3.10
N VAL A 5 18.15 7.76 -2.76
CA VAL A 5 17.31 8.53 -1.85
C VAL A 5 16.42 9.46 -2.65
N VAL A 6 15.13 9.42 -2.38
CA VAL A 6 14.14 10.32 -3.00
C VAL A 6 13.70 11.34 -1.94
N LEU A 7 13.95 12.63 -2.18
CA LEU A 7 13.45 13.70 -1.33
C LEU A 7 12.02 14.05 -1.73
N ASP A 8 11.12 14.01 -0.74
CA ASP A 8 9.69 14.25 -0.94
C ASP A 8 9.34 15.73 -0.79
N PHE A 9 8.96 16.35 -1.89
CA PHE A 9 8.47 17.73 -1.94
C PHE A 9 6.93 17.82 -1.99
N GLY A 10 6.23 16.74 -1.62
CA GLY A 10 4.77 16.67 -1.55
C GLY A 10 4.10 16.25 -2.86
N SER A 11 4.81 15.57 -3.75
CA SER A 11 4.21 15.01 -4.96
C SER A 11 3.39 13.77 -4.65
N GLN A 12 2.21 13.68 -5.24
CA GLN A 12 1.42 12.45 -5.23
C GLN A 12 2.14 11.26 -5.91
N TYR A 13 3.21 11.50 -6.65
CA TYR A 13 3.99 10.49 -7.38
C TYR A 13 5.32 10.13 -6.70
N SER A 14 5.68 10.71 -5.55
CA SER A 14 6.97 10.44 -4.88
C SER A 14 7.19 8.96 -4.61
N HIS A 15 6.15 8.25 -4.17
CA HIS A 15 6.20 6.80 -3.95
C HIS A 15 6.40 6.01 -5.24
N LEU A 16 5.81 6.48 -6.33
CA LEU A 16 5.92 5.82 -7.62
C LEU A 16 7.36 5.88 -8.14
N ILE A 17 8.10 6.97 -7.86
CA ILE A 17 9.53 7.05 -8.16
C ILE A 17 10.30 5.94 -7.44
N CYS A 18 10.13 5.79 -6.13
CA CYS A 18 10.78 4.73 -5.36
C CYS A 18 10.44 3.34 -5.92
N ARG A 19 9.18 3.11 -6.24
CA ARG A 19 8.70 1.84 -6.76
C ARG A 19 9.34 1.51 -8.10
N ARG A 20 9.41 2.49 -9.04
CA ARG A 20 10.09 2.31 -10.33
C ARG A 20 11.57 1.97 -10.19
N ILE A 21 12.25 2.55 -9.21
CA ILE A 21 13.66 2.26 -8.95
C ILE A 21 13.83 0.83 -8.41
N ARG A 22 12.94 0.38 -7.54
CA ARG A 22 12.95 -0.98 -6.99
C ARG A 22 12.66 -2.04 -8.06
N ASP A 23 11.87 -1.71 -9.09
CA ASP A 23 11.68 -2.55 -10.28
C ASP A 23 13.00 -2.85 -11.01
N PHE A 24 14.04 -2.01 -10.81
CA PHE A 24 15.40 -2.26 -11.34
C PHE A 24 16.29 -3.05 -10.37
N SER A 25 15.73 -3.63 -9.33
CA SER A 25 16.48 -4.32 -8.26
C SER A 25 17.48 -3.41 -7.52
N VAL A 26 17.18 -2.11 -7.39
CA VAL A 26 17.94 -1.14 -6.61
C VAL A 26 17.04 -0.60 -5.49
N TYR A 27 17.55 -0.58 -4.26
CA TYR A 27 16.78 -0.06 -3.13
C TYR A 27 16.57 1.45 -3.24
N ALA A 28 15.34 1.90 -3.06
CA ALA A 28 14.98 3.31 -2.99
C ALA A 28 14.21 3.61 -1.71
N GLU A 29 14.52 4.73 -1.10
CA GLU A 29 13.92 5.20 0.15
C GLU A 29 13.41 6.65 -0.03
N LEU A 30 12.16 6.88 0.37
CA LEU A 30 11.57 8.22 0.40
C LEU A 30 11.86 8.87 1.75
N VAL A 31 12.37 10.09 1.73
CA VAL A 31 12.66 10.86 2.94
C VAL A 31 12.13 12.29 2.81
N PRO A 32 11.85 12.99 3.91
CA PRO A 32 11.42 14.39 3.86
C PRO A 32 12.44 15.29 3.16
N PHE A 33 11.98 16.31 2.45
CA PHE A 33 12.85 17.26 1.73
C PHE A 33 13.82 18.00 2.66
N ASP A 34 13.47 18.18 3.93
CA ASP A 34 14.22 18.88 4.98
C ASP A 34 15.13 17.96 5.81
N ILE A 35 15.38 16.73 5.33
CA ILE A 35 16.31 15.80 5.98
C ILE A 35 17.65 16.48 6.24
N SER A 36 18.20 16.34 7.45
CA SER A 36 19.51 16.90 7.75
C SER A 36 20.61 16.22 6.94
N LEU A 37 21.66 16.98 6.56
CA LEU A 37 22.81 16.45 5.85
C LEU A 37 23.49 15.29 6.59
N GLU A 38 23.52 15.33 7.91
CA GLU A 38 24.07 14.25 8.72
C GLU A 38 23.28 12.95 8.53
N ASN A 39 21.96 13.03 8.55
CA ASN A 39 21.12 11.86 8.34
C ASN A 39 21.17 11.38 6.88
N LEU A 40 21.19 12.28 5.92
CA LEU A 40 21.35 11.93 4.51
C LEU A 40 22.68 11.22 4.24
N ASN A 41 23.78 11.69 4.84
CA ASN A 41 25.09 11.04 4.76
C ASN A 41 25.12 9.65 5.40
N LYS A 42 24.39 9.44 6.52
CA LYS A 42 24.25 8.12 7.13
C LYS A 42 23.55 7.12 6.21
N LEU A 43 22.66 7.59 5.34
CA LEU A 43 22.01 6.75 4.34
C LEU A 43 22.97 6.30 3.23
N ASN A 44 24.10 7.01 3.07
CA ASN A 44 25.14 6.74 2.05
C ASN A 44 24.56 6.51 0.64
N PRO A 45 23.82 7.49 0.08
CA PRO A 45 23.14 7.33 -1.20
C PRO A 45 24.11 7.24 -2.37
N LYS A 46 23.80 6.40 -3.36
CA LYS A 46 24.47 6.35 -4.67
C LYS A 46 23.94 7.41 -5.62
N GLY A 47 22.73 7.88 -5.39
CA GLY A 47 22.06 8.94 -6.14
C GLY A 47 20.94 9.55 -5.32
N ILE A 48 20.58 10.78 -5.63
CA ILE A 48 19.50 11.52 -4.98
C ILE A 48 18.51 11.96 -6.07
N ILE A 49 17.22 11.77 -5.81
CA ILE A 49 16.15 12.27 -6.69
C ILE A 49 15.31 13.28 -5.91
N PHE A 50 15.10 14.44 -6.48
CA PHE A 50 14.15 15.43 -5.98
C PHE A 50 12.82 15.20 -6.68
N SER A 51 11.78 14.88 -5.93
CA SER A 51 10.45 14.63 -6.48
C SER A 51 9.82 15.91 -7.05
N GLY A 52 8.68 15.76 -7.70
CA GLY A 52 7.78 16.87 -7.98
C GLY A 52 7.17 17.43 -6.69
N GLY A 53 6.34 18.45 -6.82
CA GLY A 53 5.61 19.05 -5.72
C GLY A 53 4.58 20.07 -6.21
N PRO A 54 3.57 20.41 -5.38
CA PRO A 54 2.52 21.36 -5.75
C PRO A 54 2.94 22.83 -5.60
N SER A 55 4.09 23.10 -4.96
CA SER A 55 4.56 24.46 -4.64
C SER A 55 5.25 25.13 -5.82
N SER A 56 5.32 26.44 -5.78
CA SER A 56 6.19 27.28 -6.63
C SER A 56 7.45 27.64 -5.86
N VAL A 57 8.60 27.69 -6.52
CA VAL A 57 9.86 28.14 -5.90
C VAL A 57 9.80 29.59 -5.40
N TYR A 58 8.78 30.35 -5.81
CA TYR A 58 8.53 31.74 -5.37
C TYR A 58 7.64 31.85 -4.13
N ASP A 59 7.04 30.76 -3.69
CA ASP A 59 6.20 30.77 -2.51
C ASP A 59 7.04 30.98 -1.25
N SER A 60 6.57 31.83 -0.34
CA SER A 60 7.31 32.17 0.90
C SER A 60 7.62 30.95 1.78
N ASN A 61 6.80 29.90 1.65
CA ASN A 61 6.95 28.63 2.38
C ASN A 61 7.31 27.48 1.43
N ALA A 62 7.95 27.77 0.29
CA ALA A 62 8.35 26.74 -0.66
C ALA A 62 9.27 25.71 0.02
N PRO A 63 9.02 24.41 -0.15
CA PRO A 63 9.91 23.37 0.37
C PRO A 63 11.24 23.41 -0.38
N VAL A 64 12.31 23.85 0.29
CA VAL A 64 13.66 23.94 -0.28
C VAL A 64 14.60 23.10 0.57
N PRO A 65 15.40 22.19 -0.03
CA PRO A 65 16.36 21.39 0.71
C PRO A 65 17.59 22.22 1.11
N ASP A 66 18.42 21.70 2.02
CA ASP A 66 19.72 22.32 2.32
C ASP A 66 20.60 22.35 1.05
N GLY A 67 20.98 23.54 0.58
CA GLY A 67 21.80 23.70 -0.63
C GLY A 67 23.16 23.01 -0.60
N LYS A 68 23.65 22.59 0.58
CA LYS A 68 24.86 21.77 0.71
C LYS A 68 24.69 20.35 0.18
N ILE A 69 23.46 19.89 -0.08
CA ILE A 69 23.20 18.59 -0.74
C ILE A 69 23.92 18.51 -2.07
N PHE A 70 23.98 19.59 -2.83
CA PHE A 70 24.70 19.65 -4.12
C PHE A 70 26.23 19.53 -4.00
N GLN A 71 26.77 19.59 -2.78
CA GLN A 71 28.21 19.45 -2.49
C GLN A 71 28.60 18.01 -2.09
N LEU A 72 27.62 17.09 -2.02
CA LEU A 72 27.87 15.69 -1.58
C LEU A 72 28.58 14.82 -2.63
N ASN A 73 28.87 15.35 -3.83
CA ASN A 73 29.43 14.58 -4.95
C ASN A 73 28.65 13.30 -5.30
N VAL A 74 27.34 13.35 -5.10
CA VAL A 74 26.41 12.28 -5.45
C VAL A 74 25.57 12.75 -6.63
N PRO A 75 25.32 11.92 -7.66
CA PRO A 75 24.45 12.30 -8.77
C PRO A 75 23.06 12.71 -8.30
N ILE A 76 22.51 13.76 -8.90
CA ILE A 76 21.20 14.32 -8.55
C ILE A 76 20.30 14.39 -9.80
N LEU A 77 19.05 13.96 -9.67
CA LEU A 77 17.98 14.14 -10.67
C LEU A 77 16.83 14.93 -10.05
N GLY A 78 16.48 16.08 -10.62
CA GLY A 78 15.27 16.81 -10.24
C GLY A 78 14.13 16.55 -11.22
N ILE A 79 12.95 16.21 -10.69
CA ILE A 79 11.72 15.94 -11.45
C ILE A 79 10.72 17.07 -11.18
N CYS A 80 10.22 17.72 -12.22
CA CYS A 80 9.21 18.78 -12.17
C CYS A 80 9.61 19.90 -11.18
N TYR A 81 9.04 19.96 -9.98
CA TYR A 81 9.45 20.91 -8.95
C TYR A 81 10.93 20.75 -8.57
N GLY A 82 11.43 19.53 -8.49
CA GLY A 82 12.86 19.24 -8.26
C GLY A 82 13.78 19.80 -9.35
N HIS A 83 13.34 19.82 -10.61
CA HIS A 83 14.05 20.49 -11.70
C HIS A 83 14.13 22.02 -11.44
N GLN A 84 13.03 22.64 -11.03
CA GLN A 84 12.99 24.08 -10.73
C GLN A 84 13.90 24.44 -9.54
N ILE A 85 13.95 23.59 -8.49
CA ILE A 85 14.90 23.74 -7.37
C ILE A 85 16.34 23.73 -7.88
N ILE A 86 16.71 22.82 -8.76
CA ILE A 86 18.06 22.74 -9.35
C ILE A 86 18.37 24.04 -10.11
N VAL A 87 17.49 24.46 -11.03
CA VAL A 87 17.68 25.69 -11.81
C VAL A 87 17.89 26.90 -10.89
N ASN A 88 17.01 27.06 -9.90
CA ASN A 88 17.09 28.19 -8.96
C ASN A 88 18.37 28.13 -8.09
N ASN A 89 18.76 26.96 -7.60
CA ASN A 89 19.97 26.82 -6.75
C ASN A 89 21.27 27.15 -7.49
N PHE A 90 21.35 26.85 -8.77
CA PHE A 90 22.52 27.12 -9.59
C PHE A 90 22.48 28.49 -10.30
N GLY A 91 21.55 29.37 -9.95
CA GLY A 91 21.47 30.76 -10.41
C GLY A 91 20.74 31.01 -11.73
N GLY A 92 20.02 30.01 -12.21
CA GLY A 92 19.06 30.18 -13.29
C GLY A 92 17.78 30.89 -12.82
N LYS A 93 16.87 31.16 -13.74
CA LYS A 93 15.61 31.83 -13.44
C LYS A 93 14.41 30.96 -13.77
N ILE A 94 13.44 30.94 -12.87
CA ILE A 94 12.13 30.36 -13.09
C ILE A 94 11.15 31.48 -13.46
N LYS A 95 10.13 31.19 -14.25
CA LYS A 95 9.02 32.12 -14.49
C LYS A 95 7.69 31.41 -14.40
N ARG A 96 6.65 32.15 -14.08
CA ARG A 96 5.29 31.65 -14.28
C ARG A 96 5.01 31.55 -15.77
N ALA A 97 4.70 30.36 -16.22
CA ALA A 97 4.42 30.07 -17.62
C ALA A 97 2.94 29.78 -17.86
N ASN A 98 2.56 29.58 -19.11
CA ASN A 98 1.31 28.96 -19.44
C ASN A 98 1.31 27.55 -18.88
N LYS A 99 0.25 27.23 -18.11
CA LYS A 99 0.09 25.90 -17.50
C LYS A 99 0.16 24.81 -18.57
N GLU A 100 1.06 23.86 -18.40
CA GLU A 100 1.20 22.71 -19.27
C GLU A 100 0.83 21.44 -18.49
N TYR A 101 -0.33 20.88 -18.86
CA TYR A 101 -0.87 19.67 -18.24
C TYR A 101 -1.20 18.64 -19.31
N GLY A 102 -0.79 17.39 -19.10
CA GLY A 102 -1.08 16.28 -19.99
C GLY A 102 0.11 15.89 -20.86
N SER A 103 -0.17 15.30 -22.00
CA SER A 103 0.84 14.71 -22.90
C SER A 103 1.43 15.76 -23.83
N SER A 104 2.76 15.89 -23.82
CA SER A 104 3.53 16.73 -24.74
C SER A 104 4.61 15.91 -25.45
N VAL A 105 5.04 16.34 -26.63
CA VAL A 105 6.16 15.71 -27.34
C VAL A 105 7.47 16.31 -26.85
N LEU A 106 8.29 15.48 -26.20
CA LEU A 106 9.67 15.81 -25.84
C LEU A 106 10.57 15.50 -27.02
N THR A 107 11.22 16.51 -27.58
CA THR A 107 12.29 16.36 -28.57
C THR A 107 13.63 16.22 -27.83
N ILE A 108 14.43 15.24 -28.20
CA ILE A 108 15.72 14.94 -27.60
C ILE A 108 16.82 15.67 -28.35
N ASP A 109 17.47 16.64 -27.71
CA ASP A 109 18.56 17.42 -28.28
C ASP A 109 19.92 16.71 -28.14
N ASN A 110 20.08 15.96 -27.05
CA ASN A 110 21.26 15.16 -26.79
C ASN A 110 20.86 13.76 -26.27
N ASN A 111 20.99 12.75 -27.11
CA ASN A 111 20.66 11.36 -26.82
C ASN A 111 21.80 10.65 -26.06
N SER A 112 22.19 11.21 -24.92
CA SER A 112 23.22 10.68 -24.03
C SER A 112 22.75 10.62 -22.57
N ASP A 113 23.57 10.08 -21.70
CA ASP A 113 23.34 10.03 -20.25
C ASP A 113 21.94 9.46 -19.91
N ILE A 114 21.11 10.27 -19.22
CA ILE A 114 19.76 9.82 -18.82
C ILE A 114 18.81 9.61 -20.02
N LEU A 115 19.06 10.26 -21.16
CA LEU A 115 18.24 10.13 -22.38
C LEU A 115 18.79 9.11 -23.38
N ASN A 116 19.85 8.38 -23.01
CA ASN A 116 20.46 7.37 -23.88
C ASN A 116 19.48 6.26 -24.29
N GLY A 117 19.30 6.06 -25.58
CA GLY A 117 18.42 5.04 -26.15
C GLY A 117 16.93 5.42 -26.19
N ILE A 118 16.59 6.68 -25.86
CA ILE A 118 15.21 7.14 -25.88
C ILE A 118 14.69 7.38 -27.31
N GLY A 119 15.57 7.74 -28.25
CA GLY A 119 15.24 8.09 -29.62
C GLY A 119 15.26 9.59 -29.83
N ASP A 120 14.68 10.06 -30.95
CA ASP A 120 14.69 11.49 -31.29
C ASP A 120 13.56 12.26 -30.61
N SER A 121 12.46 11.59 -30.31
CA SER A 121 11.34 12.18 -29.57
C SER A 121 10.49 11.11 -28.89
N VAL A 122 9.81 11.49 -27.80
CA VAL A 122 8.85 10.65 -27.06
C VAL A 122 7.72 11.48 -26.47
N ARG A 123 6.58 10.86 -26.20
CA ARG A 123 5.53 11.50 -25.42
C ARG A 123 5.93 11.54 -23.94
N ALA A 124 5.83 12.71 -23.33
CA ALA A 124 6.11 12.94 -21.93
C ALA A 124 4.91 13.58 -21.22
N TRP A 125 4.68 13.21 -19.97
CA TRP A 125 3.60 13.75 -19.15
C TRP A 125 4.04 14.98 -18.43
N MET A 126 3.41 16.12 -18.74
CA MET A 126 3.66 17.42 -18.12
C MET A 126 2.61 17.71 -17.04
N SER A 127 3.03 18.36 -15.95
CA SER A 127 2.14 18.80 -14.87
C SER A 127 2.77 19.96 -14.12
N HIS A 128 2.86 21.15 -14.80
CA HIS A 128 3.51 22.31 -14.20
C HIS A 128 2.86 23.64 -14.62
N GLY A 129 3.04 24.66 -13.75
CA GLY A 129 2.63 26.03 -14.02
C GLY A 129 3.82 27.02 -14.09
N ASP A 130 4.98 26.57 -13.64
CA ASP A 130 6.25 27.31 -13.67
C ASP A 130 7.25 26.58 -14.55
N GLU A 131 8.12 27.33 -15.26
CA GLU A 131 9.17 26.79 -16.12
C GLU A 131 10.50 27.54 -15.94
N ALA A 132 11.60 26.88 -16.31
CA ALA A 132 12.90 27.55 -16.35
C ALA A 132 12.96 28.52 -17.55
N GLU A 133 13.07 29.81 -17.25
CA GLU A 133 13.28 30.90 -18.24
C GLU A 133 14.72 30.90 -18.72
N ASP A 134 15.66 30.95 -17.75
CA ASP A 134 17.10 30.89 -18.00
C ASP A 134 17.70 29.70 -17.26
N ILE A 135 18.45 28.85 -17.97
CA ILE A 135 19.23 27.78 -17.35
C ILE A 135 20.55 28.31 -16.80
N PRO A 136 21.14 27.69 -15.75
CA PRO A 136 22.45 28.09 -15.25
C PRO A 136 23.56 27.93 -16.30
N GLU A 137 24.63 28.80 -16.26
CA GLU A 137 25.71 28.80 -17.24
C GLU A 137 26.46 27.45 -17.40
N ASP A 138 26.50 26.67 -16.33
CA ASP A 138 27.15 25.35 -16.32
C ASP A 138 26.23 24.19 -16.73
N PHE A 139 25.04 24.52 -17.22
CA PHE A 139 24.08 23.54 -17.72
C PHE A 139 23.87 23.67 -19.22
N GLU A 140 23.47 22.55 -19.84
CA GLU A 140 23.03 22.49 -21.23
C GLU A 140 21.62 21.91 -21.32
N ILE A 141 20.88 22.31 -22.35
CA ILE A 141 19.59 21.72 -22.68
C ILE A 141 19.85 20.39 -23.39
N ILE A 142 19.25 19.32 -22.90
CA ILE A 142 19.32 17.97 -23.48
C ILE A 142 18.00 17.50 -24.05
N GLY A 143 16.91 18.27 -23.85
CA GLY A 143 15.61 18.02 -24.45
C GLY A 143 14.64 19.17 -24.21
N HIS A 144 13.72 19.38 -25.17
CA HIS A 144 12.73 20.45 -25.13
C HIS A 144 11.34 19.96 -25.61
N THR A 145 10.30 20.72 -25.24
CA THR A 145 8.96 20.62 -25.84
C THR A 145 8.62 21.89 -26.58
N GLU A 146 7.49 21.93 -27.27
CA GLU A 146 7.00 23.15 -27.92
C GLU A 146 6.82 24.30 -26.91
N ASN A 147 6.38 23.98 -25.67
CA ASN A 147 6.07 24.97 -24.65
C ASN A 147 7.19 25.15 -23.60
N SER A 148 8.08 24.20 -23.45
CA SER A 148 9.20 24.27 -22.48
C SER A 148 10.54 24.05 -23.18
N ARG A 149 11.30 25.14 -23.34
CA ARG A 149 12.63 25.12 -23.99
C ARG A 149 13.64 24.25 -23.23
N SER A 150 13.53 24.18 -21.91
CA SER A 150 14.45 23.47 -21.00
C SER A 150 13.76 22.32 -20.28
N ALA A 151 12.97 21.53 -21.04
CA ALA A 151 12.25 20.39 -20.50
C ALA A 151 13.17 19.30 -19.93
N ALA A 152 14.41 19.22 -20.40
CA ALA A 152 15.47 18.40 -19.83
C ALA A 152 16.82 19.13 -19.89
N ILE A 153 17.54 19.17 -18.77
CA ILE A 153 18.85 19.82 -18.66
C ILE A 153 19.86 18.89 -17.95
N ALA A 154 21.13 19.11 -18.20
CA ALA A 154 22.23 18.46 -17.51
C ALA A 154 23.36 19.46 -17.24
N ASN A 155 24.06 19.32 -16.11
CA ASN A 155 25.28 20.09 -15.90
C ASN A 155 26.42 19.51 -16.78
N LYS A 156 27.46 20.32 -17.03
CA LYS A 156 28.62 19.93 -17.87
C LYS A 156 29.34 18.68 -17.35
N GLN A 157 29.32 18.43 -16.03
CA GLN A 157 29.93 17.27 -15.39
C GLN A 157 29.07 15.99 -15.51
N LYS A 158 27.83 16.10 -15.99
CA LYS A 158 26.88 14.98 -16.10
C LYS A 158 26.59 14.28 -14.76
N THR A 159 26.52 15.07 -13.70
CA THR A 159 26.21 14.61 -12.34
C THR A 159 24.91 15.20 -11.80
N VAL A 160 24.40 16.30 -12.36
CA VAL A 160 23.14 16.94 -11.98
C VAL A 160 22.26 17.09 -13.22
N PHE A 161 21.06 16.55 -13.10
CA PHE A 161 20.06 16.54 -14.18
C PHE A 161 18.74 17.10 -13.68
N GLY A 162 18.03 17.80 -14.55
CA GLY A 162 16.68 18.27 -14.28
C GLY A 162 15.77 17.93 -15.44
N ILE A 163 14.58 17.41 -15.14
CA ILE A 163 13.52 17.13 -16.11
C ILE A 163 12.20 17.73 -15.63
N GLN A 164 11.50 18.43 -16.51
CA GLN A 164 10.24 19.10 -16.18
C GLN A 164 9.04 18.15 -16.19
N PHE A 165 9.13 17.04 -16.89
CA PHE A 165 8.11 16.00 -17.02
C PHE A 165 8.27 14.91 -15.96
N HIS A 166 7.25 14.04 -15.86
CA HIS A 166 7.19 12.95 -14.91
C HIS A 166 7.55 11.59 -15.57
N PRO A 167 8.78 11.08 -15.42
CA PRO A 167 9.18 9.79 -16.00
C PRO A 167 8.59 8.59 -15.25
N GLU A 168 8.13 8.78 -14.02
CA GLU A 168 7.59 7.72 -13.16
C GLU A 168 6.20 7.25 -13.55
N VAL A 169 5.43 8.10 -14.26
CA VAL A 169 4.06 7.79 -14.66
C VAL A 169 3.98 7.02 -15.97
N VAL A 170 2.97 6.17 -16.12
CA VAL A 170 2.78 5.32 -17.32
C VAL A 170 2.53 6.11 -18.61
N HIS A 171 2.12 7.38 -18.49
CA HIS A 171 1.85 8.25 -19.62
C HIS A 171 3.12 8.85 -20.26
N THR A 172 4.28 8.74 -19.62
CA THR A 172 5.57 9.09 -20.21
C THR A 172 6.15 7.87 -20.89
N GLU A 173 6.21 7.91 -22.24
CA GLU A 173 6.84 6.86 -23.03
C GLU A 173 8.31 6.75 -22.66
N LYS A 174 8.80 5.52 -22.43
CA LYS A 174 10.19 5.25 -22.01
C LYS A 174 10.64 5.98 -20.73
N GLY A 175 9.70 6.47 -19.90
CA GLY A 175 10.04 7.10 -18.61
C GLY A 175 10.81 6.16 -17.69
N THR A 176 10.47 4.87 -17.71
CA THR A 176 11.18 3.82 -16.99
C THR A 176 12.64 3.70 -17.42
N GLU A 177 12.94 3.80 -18.73
CA GLU A 177 14.30 3.77 -19.27
C GLU A 177 15.11 4.99 -18.85
N ILE A 178 14.49 6.17 -18.79
CA ILE A 178 15.12 7.40 -18.30
C ILE A 178 15.57 7.24 -16.84
N LEU A 179 14.67 6.76 -15.98
CA LEU A 179 14.99 6.47 -14.58
C LEU A 179 16.08 5.38 -14.46
N LYS A 180 15.99 4.33 -15.28
CA LYS A 180 16.98 3.26 -15.31
C LYS A 180 18.36 3.76 -15.73
N ASN A 181 18.44 4.64 -16.72
CA ASN A 181 19.69 5.26 -17.13
C ASN A 181 20.32 6.07 -16.00
N PHE A 182 19.52 6.90 -15.30
CA PHE A 182 20.01 7.63 -14.14
C PHE A 182 20.54 6.68 -13.06
N VAL A 183 19.73 5.70 -12.64
CA VAL A 183 20.06 4.79 -11.53
C VAL A 183 21.26 3.88 -11.84
N LEU A 184 21.25 3.23 -13.00
CA LEU A 184 22.25 2.20 -13.31
C LEU A 184 23.49 2.72 -14.03
N LYS A 185 23.38 3.76 -14.87
CA LYS A 185 24.50 4.29 -15.63
C LYS A 185 25.12 5.49 -14.94
N VAL A 186 24.32 6.50 -14.55
CA VAL A 186 24.86 7.72 -13.92
C VAL A 186 25.26 7.46 -12.47
N CYS A 187 24.38 6.87 -11.67
CA CYS A 187 24.66 6.53 -10.26
C CYS A 187 25.53 5.27 -10.10
N ASN A 188 25.67 4.46 -11.16
CA ASN A 188 26.37 3.17 -11.14
C ASN A 188 25.92 2.29 -9.96
N ALA A 189 24.61 2.24 -9.70
CA ALA A 189 24.05 1.47 -8.60
C ALA A 189 23.96 -0.01 -8.96
N ASN A 190 24.35 -0.87 -8.02
CA ASN A 190 24.27 -2.31 -8.19
C ASN A 190 22.84 -2.81 -7.99
N GLN A 191 22.41 -3.72 -8.85
CA GLN A 191 21.11 -4.38 -8.78
C GLN A 191 21.14 -5.50 -7.72
N ASN A 192 21.04 -5.12 -6.45
CA ASN A 192 21.18 -6.04 -5.31
C ASN A 192 20.00 -6.00 -4.32
N TRP A 193 18.91 -5.31 -4.68
CA TRP A 193 17.64 -5.37 -4.01
C TRP A 193 16.80 -6.50 -4.59
N THR A 194 16.91 -7.69 -3.99
CA THR A 194 16.06 -8.84 -4.34
C THR A 194 15.38 -9.37 -3.09
N MET A 195 14.24 -10.01 -3.25
CA MET A 195 13.45 -10.50 -2.11
C MET A 195 14.15 -11.65 -1.39
N GLU A 196 14.95 -12.46 -2.09
CA GLU A 196 15.79 -13.50 -1.48
C GLU A 196 16.81 -12.88 -0.52
N LYS A 197 17.54 -11.86 -0.96
CA LYS A 197 18.50 -11.14 -0.10
C LYS A 197 17.83 -10.40 1.03
N PHE A 198 16.63 -9.86 0.78
CA PHE A 198 15.86 -9.24 1.84
C PHE A 198 15.50 -10.26 2.93
N VAL A 199 15.04 -11.46 2.56
CA VAL A 199 14.73 -12.54 3.49
C VAL A 199 15.98 -12.94 4.29
N GLU A 200 17.11 -13.17 3.63
CA GLU A 200 18.38 -13.51 4.29
C GLU A 200 18.80 -12.45 5.32
N ASN A 201 18.82 -11.18 4.92
CA ASN A 201 19.20 -10.06 5.79
C ASN A 201 18.22 -9.86 6.95
N SER A 202 16.91 -10.00 6.69
CA SER A 202 15.88 -9.89 7.71
C SER A 202 16.01 -10.99 8.74
N VAL A 203 16.21 -12.23 8.32
CA VAL A 203 16.43 -13.37 9.21
C VAL A 203 17.69 -13.17 10.05
N GLU A 204 18.81 -12.72 9.45
CA GLU A 204 20.04 -12.41 10.20
C GLU A 204 19.80 -11.31 11.25
N ASN A 205 19.13 -10.23 10.88
CA ASN A 205 18.86 -9.12 11.81
C ASN A 205 17.93 -9.52 12.94
N ILE A 206 16.85 -10.24 12.63
CA ILE A 206 15.87 -10.72 13.62
C ILE A 206 16.51 -11.77 14.54
N SER A 207 17.46 -12.58 14.08
CA SER A 207 18.14 -13.57 14.92
C SER A 207 18.90 -12.95 16.10
N LYS A 208 19.30 -11.67 15.98
CA LYS A 208 20.01 -10.88 17.01
C LYS A 208 19.07 -10.34 18.11
N VAL A 209 17.74 -10.52 17.93
CA VAL A 209 16.73 -10.05 18.89
C VAL A 209 16.75 -10.94 20.14
N ASP A 210 16.86 -10.32 21.31
CA ASP A 210 16.82 -11.00 22.59
C ASP A 210 15.39 -11.11 23.13
N GLY A 211 15.06 -12.30 23.67
CA GLY A 211 13.75 -12.56 24.31
C GLY A 211 12.68 -13.12 23.36
N ASN A 212 11.47 -13.18 23.88
CA ASN A 212 10.32 -13.74 23.19
C ASN A 212 9.56 -12.66 22.41
N VAL A 213 9.05 -13.05 21.26
CA VAL A 213 8.25 -12.20 20.36
C VAL A 213 6.82 -12.67 20.35
N LEU A 214 5.87 -11.76 20.55
CA LEU A 214 4.44 -11.97 20.39
C LEU A 214 4.00 -11.39 19.05
N CYS A 215 3.26 -12.17 18.27
CA CYS A 215 2.74 -11.75 16.96
C CYS A 215 1.24 -11.99 16.88
N GLY A 216 0.47 -10.92 16.67
CA GLY A 216 -0.93 -11.05 16.29
C GLY A 216 -1.05 -11.41 14.81
N VAL A 217 -1.67 -12.53 14.50
CA VAL A 217 -1.92 -12.95 13.12
C VAL A 217 -3.41 -12.82 12.80
N SER A 218 -3.71 -12.15 11.68
CA SER A 218 -5.08 -11.92 11.22
C SER A 218 -5.55 -12.90 10.14
N GLY A 219 -4.66 -13.80 9.70
CA GLY A 219 -4.88 -14.63 8.50
C GLY A 219 -4.62 -13.88 7.19
N GLY A 220 -4.27 -12.59 7.25
CA GLY A 220 -3.82 -11.84 6.08
C GLY A 220 -2.36 -12.12 5.73
N ILE A 221 -2.00 -11.88 4.46
CA ILE A 221 -0.64 -12.16 3.94
C ILE A 221 0.46 -11.44 4.74
N ASP A 222 0.25 -10.18 5.14
CA ASP A 222 1.28 -9.37 5.78
C ASP A 222 1.65 -9.92 7.16
N SER A 223 0.65 -10.19 8.01
CA SER A 223 0.88 -10.79 9.32
C SER A 223 1.46 -12.21 9.23
N THR A 224 1.08 -12.97 8.19
CA THR A 224 1.62 -14.31 7.94
C THR A 224 3.08 -14.26 7.54
N VAL A 225 3.45 -13.39 6.58
CA VAL A 225 4.84 -13.23 6.12
C VAL A 225 5.73 -12.70 7.25
N ALA A 226 5.23 -11.74 8.04
CA ALA A 226 5.96 -11.24 9.22
C ALA A 226 6.23 -12.38 10.22
N ALA A 227 5.21 -13.18 10.54
CA ALA A 227 5.35 -14.32 11.44
C ALA A 227 6.36 -15.35 10.92
N LEU A 228 6.33 -15.67 9.61
CA LEU A 228 7.25 -16.64 9.01
C LEU A 228 8.70 -16.17 9.00
N LEU A 229 8.96 -14.90 8.67
CA LEU A 229 10.31 -14.32 8.74
C LEU A 229 10.87 -14.41 10.16
N ILE A 230 10.04 -14.07 11.16
CA ILE A 230 10.43 -14.13 12.55
C ILE A 230 10.63 -15.59 12.99
N HIS A 231 9.71 -16.48 12.62
CA HIS A 231 9.84 -17.91 12.95
C HIS A 231 11.12 -18.51 12.36
N LYS A 232 11.45 -18.19 11.11
CA LYS A 232 12.69 -18.64 10.45
C LYS A 232 13.94 -18.14 11.18
N ALA A 233 13.88 -16.97 11.82
CA ALA A 233 14.99 -16.35 12.52
C ALA A 233 15.18 -16.88 13.96
N ILE A 234 14.06 -17.02 14.72
CA ILE A 234 14.11 -17.27 16.16
C ILE A 234 13.33 -18.51 16.63
N GLY A 235 12.67 -19.22 15.71
CA GLY A 235 11.97 -20.47 16.01
C GLY A 235 10.90 -20.31 17.08
N ASN A 236 10.95 -21.19 18.08
CA ASN A 236 9.94 -21.25 19.16
C ASN A 236 9.90 -20.04 20.09
N ARG A 237 10.83 -19.08 19.98
CA ARG A 237 10.74 -17.80 20.69
C ARG A 237 9.66 -16.87 20.12
N LEU A 238 9.11 -17.20 18.96
CA LEU A 238 7.91 -16.56 18.42
C LEU A 238 6.66 -17.26 18.96
N LYS A 239 5.69 -16.47 19.44
CA LYS A 239 4.34 -16.90 19.76
C LYS A 239 3.35 -16.17 18.86
N CYS A 240 2.67 -16.89 17.99
CA CYS A 240 1.58 -16.36 17.16
C CYS A 240 0.24 -16.52 17.88
N VAL A 241 -0.56 -15.46 17.88
CA VAL A 241 -1.90 -15.43 18.46
C VAL A 241 -2.90 -14.97 17.42
N PHE A 242 -3.89 -15.80 17.21
CA PHE A 242 -5.04 -15.51 16.36
C PHE A 242 -6.29 -15.36 17.25
N ILE A 243 -7.04 -14.29 17.07
CA ILE A 243 -8.27 -14.04 17.80
C ILE A 243 -9.44 -14.25 16.84
N ASP A 244 -10.22 -15.29 17.10
CA ASP A 244 -11.51 -15.50 16.42
C ASP A 244 -12.53 -14.53 17.03
N ASN A 245 -12.80 -13.47 16.30
CA ASN A 245 -13.73 -12.40 16.70
C ASN A 245 -15.19 -12.70 16.28
N GLY A 246 -15.45 -13.82 15.64
CA GLY A 246 -16.79 -14.14 15.11
C GLY A 246 -17.21 -13.30 13.90
N LEU A 247 -16.32 -12.47 13.32
CA LEU A 247 -16.62 -11.56 12.21
C LEU A 247 -15.88 -11.95 10.92
N LEU A 248 -15.35 -13.17 10.87
CA LEU A 248 -14.56 -13.69 9.76
C LEU A 248 -15.43 -14.32 8.67
N ARG A 249 -14.81 -14.59 7.51
CA ARG A 249 -15.44 -15.32 6.39
C ARG A 249 -15.85 -16.74 6.80
N LEU A 250 -16.62 -17.37 5.94
CA LEU A 250 -16.95 -18.79 6.10
C LEU A 250 -15.67 -19.64 6.07
N ASN A 251 -15.52 -20.57 7.00
CA ASN A 251 -14.40 -21.51 7.14
C ASN A 251 -13.01 -20.87 7.36
N GLU A 252 -12.90 -19.54 7.42
CA GLU A 252 -11.60 -18.84 7.51
C GLU A 252 -10.83 -19.22 8.79
N VAL A 253 -11.52 -19.42 9.91
CA VAL A 253 -10.89 -19.84 11.18
C VAL A 253 -10.17 -21.18 11.01
N GLU A 254 -10.85 -22.18 10.42
CA GLU A 254 -10.29 -23.51 10.20
C GLU A 254 -9.12 -23.48 9.20
N GLU A 255 -9.22 -22.66 8.16
CA GLU A 255 -8.15 -22.47 7.18
C GLU A 255 -6.89 -21.89 7.85
N ILE A 256 -7.04 -20.87 8.69
CA ILE A 256 -5.93 -20.24 9.42
C ILE A 256 -5.32 -21.24 10.40
N GLU A 257 -6.12 -21.98 11.17
CA GLU A 257 -5.61 -22.99 12.09
C GLU A 257 -4.83 -24.10 11.37
N ASN A 258 -5.37 -24.61 10.26
CA ASN A 258 -4.69 -25.61 9.45
C ASN A 258 -3.38 -25.08 8.86
N MET A 259 -3.38 -23.84 8.37
CA MET A 259 -2.18 -23.21 7.82
C MET A 259 -1.07 -23.09 8.88
N PHE A 260 -1.35 -22.50 10.03
CA PHE A 260 -0.32 -22.29 11.05
C PHE A 260 0.13 -23.56 11.76
N ASN A 261 -0.78 -24.49 12.07
CA ASN A 261 -0.46 -25.69 12.83
C ASN A 261 0.12 -26.82 11.96
N LYS A 262 -0.35 -26.99 10.72
CA LYS A 262 0.02 -28.13 9.88
C LYS A 262 1.02 -27.79 8.80
N ASN A 263 0.90 -26.60 8.18
CA ASN A 263 1.73 -26.27 7.03
C ASN A 263 2.99 -25.48 7.43
N LEU A 264 2.89 -24.62 8.45
CA LEU A 264 3.96 -23.70 8.83
C LEU A 264 4.67 -24.09 10.14
N GLU A 265 4.09 -25.01 10.92
CA GLU A 265 4.64 -25.52 12.19
C GLU A 265 5.08 -24.42 13.18
N VAL A 266 4.36 -23.29 13.19
CA VAL A 266 4.65 -22.15 14.05
C VAL A 266 3.97 -22.34 15.42
N ASN A 267 4.58 -21.84 16.49
CA ASN A 267 3.96 -21.84 17.82
C ASN A 267 2.72 -20.93 17.82
N PHE A 268 1.56 -21.51 17.57
CA PHE A 268 0.28 -20.83 17.32
C PHE A 268 -0.72 -21.07 18.44
N THR A 269 -1.53 -20.07 18.75
CA THR A 269 -2.68 -20.20 19.67
C THR A 269 -3.87 -19.43 19.12
N LYS A 270 -5.01 -20.14 19.04
CA LYS A 270 -6.30 -19.49 18.78
C LYS A 270 -6.96 -19.10 20.09
N ILE A 271 -7.52 -17.91 20.15
CA ILE A 271 -8.38 -17.41 21.23
C ILE A 271 -9.79 -17.25 20.66
N ASP A 272 -10.77 -17.88 21.30
CA ASP A 272 -12.17 -17.67 20.98
C ASP A 272 -12.67 -16.40 21.70
N GLY A 273 -12.91 -15.35 20.93
CA GLY A 273 -13.44 -14.06 21.38
C GLY A 273 -14.85 -13.76 20.88
N GLN A 274 -15.47 -14.67 20.13
CA GLN A 274 -16.72 -14.41 19.40
C GLN A 274 -17.80 -13.76 20.27
N GLU A 275 -18.08 -14.35 21.45
CA GLU A 275 -19.11 -13.83 22.35
C GLU A 275 -18.78 -12.43 22.87
N GLN A 276 -17.50 -12.17 23.16
CA GLN A 276 -17.04 -10.86 23.65
C GLN A 276 -17.26 -9.78 22.60
N PHE A 277 -16.82 -10.00 21.35
CA PHE A 277 -17.03 -9.05 20.27
C PHE A 277 -18.50 -8.81 19.95
N LEU A 278 -19.30 -9.86 19.85
CA LEU A 278 -20.73 -9.75 19.55
C LEU A 278 -21.49 -9.02 20.65
N SER A 279 -21.14 -9.26 21.92
CA SER A 279 -21.79 -8.57 23.05
C SER A 279 -21.47 -7.07 23.05
N LYS A 280 -20.24 -6.68 22.70
CA LYS A 280 -19.82 -5.27 22.60
C LYS A 280 -20.43 -4.56 21.39
N LEU A 281 -20.67 -5.26 20.29
CA LEU A 281 -21.30 -4.72 19.08
C LEU A 281 -22.83 -4.63 19.16
N LYS A 282 -23.43 -5.15 20.21
CA LYS A 282 -24.89 -5.12 20.40
C LYS A 282 -25.38 -3.68 20.47
N GLY A 283 -26.33 -3.33 19.60
CA GLY A 283 -26.90 -1.97 19.49
C GLY A 283 -26.00 -0.95 18.77
N VAL A 284 -24.78 -1.32 18.38
CA VAL A 284 -23.87 -0.42 17.65
C VAL A 284 -24.21 -0.47 16.16
N THR A 285 -24.61 0.69 15.61
CA THR A 285 -25.01 0.84 14.20
C THR A 285 -24.08 1.75 13.39
N ASP A 286 -23.41 2.69 14.05
CA ASP A 286 -22.47 3.61 13.41
C ASP A 286 -21.20 2.89 12.96
N PRO A 287 -20.73 3.10 11.71
CA PRO A 287 -19.58 2.43 11.15
C PRO A 287 -18.26 2.68 11.91
N GLU A 288 -18.03 3.94 12.30
CA GLU A 288 -16.78 4.30 13.00
C GLU A 288 -16.78 3.78 14.43
N GLU A 289 -17.94 3.76 15.08
CA GLU A 289 -18.08 3.17 16.40
C GLU A 289 -17.87 1.64 16.35
N LYS A 290 -18.36 0.95 15.31
CA LYS A 290 -18.05 -0.49 15.11
C LYS A 290 -16.55 -0.73 14.97
N ARG A 291 -15.85 0.08 14.16
CA ARG A 291 -14.39 0.00 13.99
C ARG A 291 -13.66 0.16 15.32
N LYS A 292 -14.06 1.16 16.09
CA LYS A 292 -13.50 1.47 17.40
C LYS A 292 -13.71 0.33 18.39
N VAL A 293 -14.95 -0.15 18.52
CA VAL A 293 -15.31 -1.25 19.44
C VAL A 293 -14.53 -2.52 19.11
N VAL A 294 -14.44 -2.87 17.82
CA VAL A 294 -13.67 -4.05 17.38
C VAL A 294 -12.19 -3.87 17.68
N GLY A 295 -11.61 -2.70 17.37
CA GLY A 295 -10.21 -2.42 17.65
C GLY A 295 -9.87 -2.48 19.15
N GLU A 296 -10.68 -1.85 20.00
CA GLU A 296 -10.51 -1.86 21.47
C GLU A 296 -10.57 -3.29 22.01
N GLU A 297 -11.49 -4.12 21.54
CA GLU A 297 -11.64 -5.48 22.05
C GLU A 297 -10.48 -6.38 21.60
N PHE A 298 -9.95 -6.20 20.40
CA PHE A 298 -8.70 -6.86 19.99
C PHE A 298 -7.55 -6.53 20.94
N VAL A 299 -7.37 -5.24 21.26
CA VAL A 299 -6.32 -4.79 22.19
C VAL A 299 -6.51 -5.38 23.57
N ASN A 300 -7.74 -5.44 24.09
CA ASN A 300 -8.06 -5.99 25.42
C ASN A 300 -7.69 -7.48 25.50
N ILE A 301 -8.16 -8.28 24.54
CA ILE A 301 -7.90 -9.73 24.52
C ILE A 301 -6.41 -10.01 24.35
N PHE A 302 -5.76 -9.32 23.40
CA PHE A 302 -4.35 -9.47 23.13
C PHE A 302 -3.48 -9.11 24.35
N THR A 303 -3.83 -8.05 25.03
CA THR A 303 -3.21 -7.58 26.26
C THR A 303 -3.33 -8.58 27.39
N LYS A 304 -4.53 -9.11 27.60
CA LYS A 304 -4.77 -10.14 28.61
C LYS A 304 -3.91 -11.37 28.33
N PHE A 305 -3.92 -11.85 27.08
CA PHE A 305 -3.10 -12.98 26.68
C PHE A 305 -1.60 -12.73 26.92
N SER A 306 -1.10 -11.54 26.56
CA SER A 306 0.30 -11.17 26.75
C SER A 306 0.73 -11.23 28.21
N LYS A 307 -0.14 -10.78 29.14
CA LYS A 307 0.14 -10.81 30.58
C LYS A 307 0.13 -12.24 31.16
N GLU A 308 -0.79 -13.08 30.70
CA GLU A 308 -0.98 -14.43 31.22
C GLU A 308 0.06 -15.43 30.68
N ASN A 309 0.61 -15.19 29.50
CA ASN A 309 1.48 -16.12 28.78
C ASN A 309 2.92 -15.62 28.56
N GLY A 310 3.26 -14.45 29.12
CA GLY A 310 4.59 -13.85 29.04
C GLY A 310 5.66 -14.57 29.86
N PRO A 311 6.88 -14.03 29.92
CA PRO A 311 7.25 -12.70 29.44
C PRO A 311 7.52 -12.64 27.93
N PHE A 312 7.02 -11.58 27.29
CA PHE A 312 7.38 -11.18 25.93
C PHE A 312 8.19 -9.89 25.99
N THR A 313 9.13 -9.73 25.07
CA THR A 313 9.97 -8.52 24.94
C THR A 313 9.55 -7.67 23.77
N TYR A 314 9.04 -8.31 22.71
CA TYR A 314 8.68 -7.66 21.45
C TYR A 314 7.25 -7.99 21.03
N LEU A 315 6.63 -7.01 20.37
CA LEU A 315 5.41 -7.18 19.60
C LEU A 315 5.73 -7.08 18.12
N ALA A 316 5.44 -8.13 17.37
CA ALA A 316 5.60 -8.15 15.92
C ALA A 316 4.36 -7.57 15.23
N GLN A 317 4.59 -6.73 14.21
CA GLN A 317 3.56 -6.12 13.37
C GLN A 317 3.91 -6.26 11.90
N GLY A 318 2.89 -6.48 11.06
CA GLY A 318 3.01 -6.58 9.60
C GLY A 318 2.88 -5.22 8.91
N THR A 319 3.34 -4.12 9.51
CA THR A 319 3.33 -2.78 8.94
C THR A 319 4.11 -2.72 7.64
N LEU A 320 3.53 -2.12 6.60
CA LEU A 320 4.16 -1.94 5.29
C LEU A 320 4.65 -0.51 5.08
N TYR A 321 5.49 -0.32 4.07
CA TYR A 321 6.06 0.99 3.74
C TYR A 321 4.99 2.07 3.44
N PRO A 322 3.94 1.84 2.64
CA PRO A 322 2.87 2.81 2.48
C PRO A 322 2.18 3.21 3.79
N ASP A 323 1.94 2.24 4.69
CA ASP A 323 1.31 2.48 5.99
C ASP A 323 2.11 3.48 6.84
N VAL A 324 3.44 3.36 6.79
CA VAL A 324 4.36 4.27 7.51
C VAL A 324 4.21 5.71 7.05
N ILE A 325 3.99 5.92 5.77
CA ILE A 325 3.92 7.26 5.17
C ILE A 325 2.55 7.88 5.34
N GLU A 326 1.48 7.11 5.14
CA GLU A 326 0.10 7.55 5.37
C GLU A 326 -0.14 7.97 6.84
N SER A 327 0.59 7.37 7.78
CA SER A 327 0.51 7.74 9.20
C SER A 327 1.12 9.10 9.54
N GLY A 328 1.59 9.88 8.57
CA GLY A 328 2.09 11.24 8.75
C GLY A 328 3.43 11.33 9.48
N VAL A 329 4.21 10.24 9.52
CA VAL A 329 5.54 10.19 10.12
C VAL A 329 6.59 10.69 9.13
N SER A 330 6.35 11.84 8.53
CA SER A 330 7.37 12.60 7.76
C SER A 330 8.25 13.48 8.66
N LYS A 331 8.30 13.22 9.97
CA LYS A 331 9.16 13.95 10.92
C LYS A 331 10.19 13.01 11.54
N GLY A 332 11.26 12.73 10.77
CA GLY A 332 12.53 12.19 11.23
C GLY A 332 12.58 10.74 11.76
N PRO A 333 13.74 10.08 11.68
CA PRO A 333 13.92 8.67 12.12
C PRO A 333 13.72 8.43 13.62
N ALA A 334 13.69 9.48 14.45
CA ALA A 334 13.53 9.37 15.89
C ALA A 334 12.07 9.38 16.37
N ASP A 335 11.13 9.86 15.55
CA ASP A 335 9.70 9.94 15.90
C ASP A 335 8.89 8.74 15.40
N VAL A 336 9.52 7.82 14.73
CA VAL A 336 8.92 6.62 14.13
C VAL A 336 8.44 5.58 15.16
N ILE A 337 8.70 5.81 16.45
CA ILE A 337 8.27 4.92 17.54
C ILE A 337 6.82 5.21 17.99
N LYS A 338 6.18 6.26 17.46
CA LYS A 338 4.82 6.65 17.88
C LYS A 338 3.86 6.63 16.72
N THR A 339 2.94 5.66 16.80
CA THR A 339 1.55 5.72 16.39
C THR A 339 1.19 5.58 14.92
N HIS A 340 0.28 4.69 14.64
CA HIS A 340 -0.99 4.83 13.94
C HIS A 340 -1.37 3.81 12.88
N HIS A 341 -0.93 2.56 12.98
CA HIS A 341 -1.64 1.49 12.27
C HIS A 341 -2.17 0.36 13.17
N ASN A 342 -2.13 0.53 14.48
CA ASN A 342 -3.09 -0.11 15.37
C ASN A 342 -4.26 0.84 15.55
N VAL A 343 -5.43 0.46 15.13
CA VAL A 343 -6.69 1.13 15.47
C VAL A 343 -6.76 1.20 16.99
N GLY A 344 -6.38 2.36 17.56
CA GLY A 344 -6.40 2.59 19.01
C GLY A 344 -5.05 2.77 19.72
N GLY A 345 -3.88 2.66 19.01
CA GLY A 345 -2.56 2.73 19.66
C GLY A 345 -2.32 1.56 20.64
N LEU A 346 -1.07 1.11 20.76
CA LEU A 346 -0.74 0.19 21.86
C LEU A 346 -0.85 0.96 23.18
N PRO A 347 -1.54 0.44 24.19
CA PRO A 347 -1.59 1.09 25.49
C PRO A 347 -0.18 1.32 26.05
N ASP A 348 0.10 2.49 26.61
CA ASP A 348 1.42 2.88 27.17
C ASP A 348 1.98 1.88 28.18
N TRP A 349 1.13 1.06 28.78
CA TRP A 349 1.50 0.02 29.74
C TRP A 349 1.93 -1.31 29.12
N LEU A 350 1.76 -1.51 27.81
CA LEU A 350 2.30 -2.64 27.08
C LEU A 350 3.75 -2.32 26.69
N HIS A 351 4.68 -2.41 27.63
CA HIS A 351 6.11 -2.06 27.48
C HIS A 351 6.88 -2.97 26.49
N LEU A 352 6.23 -3.45 25.42
CA LEU A 352 6.84 -4.26 24.39
C LEU A 352 7.51 -3.37 23.34
N LYS A 353 8.70 -3.76 22.90
CA LYS A 353 9.35 -3.14 21.75
C LYS A 353 8.65 -3.60 20.47
N VAL A 354 8.48 -2.71 19.51
CA VAL A 354 7.85 -3.06 18.22
C VAL A 354 8.89 -3.67 17.29
N LEU A 355 8.55 -4.78 16.63
CA LEU A 355 9.32 -5.45 15.61
C LEU A 355 8.52 -5.49 14.30
N GLU A 356 8.95 -4.73 13.29
CA GLU A 356 8.26 -4.54 12.01
C GLU A 356 9.13 -5.04 10.83
N PRO A 357 9.15 -6.34 10.57
CA PRO A 357 10.04 -6.91 9.56
C PRO A 357 9.71 -6.48 8.13
N LEU A 358 8.49 -5.98 7.87
CA LEU A 358 8.01 -5.63 6.53
C LEU A 358 7.97 -4.12 6.27
N ARG A 359 8.45 -3.30 7.23
CA ARG A 359 8.31 -1.84 7.22
C ARG A 359 8.85 -1.15 5.96
N GLU A 360 9.85 -1.74 5.32
CA GLU A 360 10.48 -1.20 4.12
C GLU A 360 9.84 -1.69 2.81
N LEU A 361 8.81 -2.54 2.86
CA LEU A 361 8.28 -3.26 1.72
C LEU A 361 6.95 -2.70 1.20
N TYR A 362 6.78 -2.76 -0.11
CA TYR A 362 5.48 -2.62 -0.76
C TYR A 362 4.73 -3.94 -0.77
N LYS A 363 3.41 -3.88 -1.00
CA LYS A 363 2.52 -5.05 -0.98
C LYS A 363 2.90 -6.14 -1.99
N ASP A 364 3.37 -5.77 -3.16
CA ASP A 364 3.83 -6.69 -4.20
C ASP A 364 5.16 -7.37 -3.81
N GLU A 365 6.07 -6.65 -3.14
CA GLU A 365 7.30 -7.23 -2.59
C GLU A 365 6.99 -8.26 -1.49
N VAL A 366 6.00 -7.97 -0.62
CA VAL A 366 5.52 -8.93 0.39
C VAL A 366 4.94 -10.19 -0.25
N ARG A 367 4.17 -10.07 -1.35
CA ARG A 367 3.67 -11.24 -2.09
C ARG A 367 4.82 -12.07 -2.69
N ASN A 368 5.89 -11.43 -3.15
CA ASN A 368 7.06 -12.15 -3.65
C ASN A 368 7.79 -12.89 -2.52
N ILE A 369 7.93 -12.26 -1.34
CA ILE A 369 8.49 -12.92 -0.16
C ILE A 369 7.60 -14.09 0.29
N ALA A 370 6.29 -13.93 0.24
CA ALA A 370 5.37 -15.01 0.58
C ALA A 370 5.58 -16.25 -0.30
N LYS A 371 5.83 -16.07 -1.60
CA LYS A 371 6.20 -17.17 -2.51
C LYS A 371 7.52 -17.82 -2.13
N ILE A 372 8.55 -17.03 -1.76
CA ILE A 372 9.86 -17.54 -1.30
C ILE A 372 9.74 -18.32 0.02
N LEU A 373 8.75 -17.97 0.85
CA LEU A 373 8.48 -18.63 2.13
C LEU A 373 7.44 -19.76 2.03
N ASP A 374 7.11 -20.20 0.81
CA ASP A 374 6.16 -21.29 0.53
C ASP A 374 4.76 -21.08 1.16
N VAL A 375 4.32 -19.80 1.23
CA VAL A 375 2.94 -19.47 1.65
C VAL A 375 1.97 -20.00 0.61
N PRO A 376 0.88 -20.70 1.03
CA PRO A 376 -0.09 -21.24 0.09
C PRO A 376 -0.71 -20.23 -0.86
N GLU A 377 -0.85 -20.58 -2.15
CA GLU A 377 -1.27 -19.67 -3.22
C GLU A 377 -2.67 -19.08 -2.99
N ASN A 378 -3.57 -19.84 -2.40
CA ASN A 378 -4.91 -19.35 -2.04
C ASN A 378 -4.90 -18.16 -1.05
N LEU A 379 -3.82 -17.98 -0.26
CA LEU A 379 -3.65 -16.80 0.58
C LEU A 379 -3.11 -15.61 -0.23
N LEU A 380 -2.30 -15.87 -1.26
CA LEU A 380 -1.70 -14.82 -2.11
C LEU A 380 -2.74 -14.11 -2.97
N THR A 381 -3.76 -14.84 -3.42
CA THR A 381 -4.80 -14.37 -4.36
C THR A 381 -6.06 -13.88 -3.65
N ARG A 382 -6.15 -14.08 -2.33
CA ARG A 382 -7.34 -13.71 -1.54
C ARG A 382 -7.63 -12.21 -1.63
N HIS A 383 -8.90 -11.89 -1.90
CA HIS A 383 -9.37 -10.51 -1.94
C HIS A 383 -9.13 -9.78 -0.60
N PRO A 384 -8.92 -8.45 -0.62
CA PRO A 384 -8.81 -7.66 0.60
C PRO A 384 -9.98 -7.90 1.56
N PHE A 385 -9.68 -7.86 2.85
CA PHE A 385 -10.69 -8.02 3.89
C PHE A 385 -10.48 -6.95 4.95
N PRO A 386 -11.53 -6.23 5.36
CA PRO A 386 -11.39 -5.13 6.30
C PRO A 386 -11.03 -5.59 7.71
N GLY A 387 -10.26 -4.77 8.45
CA GLY A 387 -9.86 -5.09 9.82
C GLY A 387 -11.03 -5.42 10.76
N PRO A 388 -12.16 -4.68 10.73
CA PRO A 388 -13.35 -5.02 11.52
C PRO A 388 -14.14 -6.24 11.01
N GLY A 389 -13.65 -6.92 9.98
CA GLY A 389 -14.29 -8.10 9.42
C GLY A 389 -15.67 -7.80 8.83
N LEU A 390 -16.58 -8.76 8.94
CA LEU A 390 -17.94 -8.63 8.42
C LEU A 390 -18.79 -7.57 9.12
N ALA A 391 -18.36 -7.01 10.25
CA ALA A 391 -19.13 -5.97 10.95
C ALA A 391 -19.41 -4.75 10.06
N VAL A 392 -18.47 -4.37 9.17
CA VAL A 392 -18.64 -3.26 8.23
C VAL A 392 -19.37 -3.64 6.94
N ARG A 393 -19.69 -4.92 6.74
CA ARG A 393 -20.56 -5.41 5.65
C ARG A 393 -22.01 -5.63 6.10
N ILE A 394 -22.29 -5.36 7.37
CA ILE A 394 -23.64 -5.38 7.94
C ILE A 394 -24.07 -3.95 8.20
N ILE A 395 -25.01 -3.42 7.41
CA ILE A 395 -25.57 -2.11 7.58
C ILE A 395 -26.57 -2.16 8.75
N GLY A 396 -26.40 -1.26 9.75
CA GLY A 396 -27.14 -1.30 11.01
C GLY A 396 -26.49 -2.22 12.05
N GLU A 397 -27.27 -2.76 12.99
CA GLU A 397 -26.78 -3.60 14.10
C GLU A 397 -26.22 -4.94 13.59
N VAL A 398 -25.07 -5.34 14.16
CA VAL A 398 -24.45 -6.65 13.90
C VAL A 398 -25.18 -7.73 14.72
N THR A 399 -25.79 -8.69 14.03
CA THR A 399 -26.46 -9.83 14.66
C THR A 399 -25.93 -11.13 14.07
N LYS A 400 -26.01 -12.23 14.86
CA LYS A 400 -25.60 -13.56 14.38
C LYS A 400 -26.28 -13.93 13.07
N LYS A 401 -27.60 -13.67 12.97
CA LYS A 401 -28.37 -13.94 11.75
C LYS A 401 -27.83 -13.22 10.53
N LYS A 402 -27.55 -11.90 10.63
CA LYS A 402 -26.99 -11.14 9.51
C LYS A 402 -25.56 -11.56 9.18
N LEU A 403 -24.76 -11.94 10.17
CA LEU A 403 -23.42 -12.50 9.96
C LEU A 403 -23.48 -13.78 9.14
N ASP A 404 -24.38 -14.69 9.48
CA ASP A 404 -24.54 -15.97 8.77
C ASP A 404 -24.99 -15.73 7.33
N ILE A 405 -25.98 -14.86 7.11
CA ILE A 405 -26.39 -14.42 5.76
C ILE A 405 -25.21 -13.88 4.97
N THR A 406 -24.45 -12.94 5.56
CA THR A 406 -23.34 -12.27 4.87
C THR A 406 -22.22 -13.25 4.53
N ARG A 407 -21.92 -14.19 5.42
CA ARG A 407 -20.91 -15.25 5.20
C ARG A 407 -21.27 -16.14 4.04
N ILE A 408 -22.48 -16.71 4.09
CA ILE A 408 -22.93 -17.67 3.05
C ILE A 408 -23.06 -16.95 1.71
N ALA A 409 -23.68 -15.77 1.68
CA ALA A 409 -23.84 -15.01 0.45
C ALA A 409 -22.47 -14.57 -0.16
N SER A 410 -21.52 -14.13 0.68
CA SER A 410 -20.17 -13.80 0.20
C SER A 410 -19.43 -15.03 -0.34
N ASN A 411 -19.56 -16.18 0.31
CA ASN A 411 -18.97 -17.44 -0.16
C ASN A 411 -19.56 -17.87 -1.51
N ILE A 412 -20.87 -17.75 -1.70
CA ILE A 412 -21.54 -18.03 -2.98
C ILE A 412 -20.99 -17.11 -4.08
N VAL A 413 -20.82 -15.81 -3.80
CA VAL A 413 -20.24 -14.87 -4.75
C VAL A 413 -18.82 -15.27 -5.14
N GLU A 414 -17.97 -15.59 -4.15
CA GLU A 414 -16.58 -16.00 -4.39
C GLU A 414 -16.51 -17.32 -5.19
N GLU A 415 -17.30 -18.34 -4.84
CA GLU A 415 -17.35 -19.62 -5.58
C GLU A 415 -17.77 -19.43 -7.04
N GLU A 416 -18.82 -18.64 -7.29
CA GLU A 416 -19.29 -18.41 -8.67
C GLU A 416 -18.30 -17.62 -9.51
N LEU A 417 -17.57 -16.67 -8.90
CA LEU A 417 -16.47 -15.98 -9.57
C LEU A 417 -15.30 -16.91 -9.87
N GLN A 418 -14.95 -17.83 -8.96
CA GLN A 418 -13.92 -18.83 -9.18
C GLN A 418 -14.30 -19.79 -10.30
N ASN A 419 -15.55 -20.32 -10.28
CA ASN A 419 -16.07 -21.20 -11.32
C ASN A 419 -16.12 -20.54 -12.71
N ALA A 420 -16.26 -19.21 -12.75
CA ALA A 420 -16.25 -18.43 -13.99
C ALA A 420 -14.84 -17.93 -14.39
N GLU A 421 -13.79 -18.28 -13.65
CA GLU A 421 -12.40 -17.78 -13.83
C GLU A 421 -12.29 -16.24 -13.80
N LEU A 422 -13.12 -15.59 -13.00
CA LEU A 422 -13.18 -14.14 -12.84
C LEU A 422 -12.68 -13.65 -11.46
N TYR A 423 -12.46 -14.55 -10.50
CA TYR A 423 -12.06 -14.18 -9.14
C TYR A 423 -10.77 -13.33 -9.12
N ASP A 424 -9.74 -13.75 -9.83
CA ASP A 424 -8.46 -13.04 -9.88
C ASP A 424 -8.48 -11.80 -10.82
N LYS A 425 -9.58 -11.58 -11.55
CA LYS A 425 -9.73 -10.46 -12.48
C LYS A 425 -10.41 -9.25 -11.85
N VAL A 426 -11.04 -9.41 -10.69
CA VAL A 426 -11.69 -8.33 -9.96
C VAL A 426 -10.88 -7.98 -8.71
N TRP A 427 -10.95 -6.73 -8.31
CA TRP A 427 -10.21 -6.26 -7.12
C TRP A 427 -10.78 -6.83 -5.82
N GLN A 428 -12.12 -6.77 -5.68
CA GLN A 428 -12.82 -7.26 -4.50
C GLN A 428 -14.27 -7.62 -4.83
N ALA A 429 -14.74 -8.70 -4.21
CA ALA A 429 -16.11 -9.18 -4.32
C ALA A 429 -16.62 -9.60 -2.94
N TYR A 430 -17.87 -9.24 -2.62
CA TYR A 430 -18.51 -9.63 -1.36
C TYR A 430 -20.03 -9.40 -1.42
N ALA A 431 -20.73 -9.93 -0.43
CA ALA A 431 -22.11 -9.61 -0.13
C ALA A 431 -22.21 -8.77 1.15
N ALA A 432 -23.20 -7.89 1.20
CA ALA A 432 -23.59 -7.11 2.38
C ALA A 432 -25.08 -7.25 2.67
N VAL A 433 -25.47 -7.06 3.93
CA VAL A 433 -26.86 -7.13 4.36
C VAL A 433 -27.21 -6.00 5.31
N GLY A 434 -28.43 -5.49 5.18
CA GLY A 434 -28.99 -4.46 6.07
C GLY A 434 -30.18 -4.97 6.88
N ASP A 435 -30.90 -4.01 7.48
CA ASP A 435 -32.15 -4.23 8.17
C ASP A 435 -33.35 -4.27 7.22
N ASP A 436 -33.16 -3.82 5.97
CA ASP A 436 -34.20 -3.77 4.96
C ASP A 436 -34.67 -5.18 4.56
N LYS A 437 -35.99 -5.30 4.42
CA LYS A 437 -36.66 -6.52 4.04
C LYS A 437 -37.64 -6.29 2.90
N ALA A 438 -37.77 -7.31 2.09
CA ALA A 438 -38.70 -7.31 0.96
C ALA A 438 -39.62 -8.53 0.99
N VAL A 439 -40.77 -8.39 0.34
CA VAL A 439 -41.73 -9.49 0.14
C VAL A 439 -41.23 -10.36 -1.01
N GLY A 440 -41.20 -11.65 -0.78
CA GLY A 440 -41.00 -12.69 -1.79
C GLY A 440 -42.18 -13.67 -1.80
N VAL A 441 -42.19 -14.55 -2.78
CA VAL A 441 -43.14 -15.68 -2.87
C VAL A 441 -42.32 -16.95 -2.98
N VAL A 442 -42.52 -17.86 -2.06
CA VAL A 442 -41.85 -19.16 -2.02
C VAL A 442 -42.91 -20.24 -1.78
N GLY A 443 -43.07 -21.17 -2.74
CA GLY A 443 -44.05 -22.24 -2.64
C GLY A 443 -45.49 -21.76 -2.41
N ASP A 444 -45.91 -20.73 -3.17
CA ASP A 444 -47.22 -20.11 -3.09
C ASP A 444 -47.52 -19.32 -1.78
N GLU A 445 -46.55 -19.23 -0.87
CA GLU A 445 -46.67 -18.46 0.36
C GLU A 445 -45.89 -17.13 0.27
N ARG A 446 -46.44 -16.09 0.92
CA ARG A 446 -45.71 -14.83 1.12
C ARG A 446 -44.63 -14.99 2.16
N LYS A 447 -43.38 -14.68 1.76
CA LYS A 447 -42.22 -14.64 2.64
C LYS A 447 -41.70 -13.22 2.77
N TYR A 448 -41.33 -12.81 3.98
CA TYR A 448 -40.69 -11.50 4.24
C TYR A 448 -39.24 -11.71 4.67
N GLY A 449 -38.33 -11.44 3.77
CA GLY A 449 -36.89 -11.75 3.94
C GLY A 449 -35.98 -10.57 3.72
N ASN A 450 -34.69 -10.73 4.07
CA ASN A 450 -33.68 -9.73 3.93
C ASN A 450 -33.33 -9.47 2.44
N ILE A 451 -32.86 -8.27 2.15
CA ILE A 451 -32.26 -7.90 0.88
C ILE A 451 -30.73 -8.07 1.01
N VAL A 452 -30.12 -8.87 0.13
CA VAL A 452 -28.67 -8.98 0.02
C VAL A 452 -28.17 -8.11 -1.11
N MET A 453 -27.13 -7.33 -0.81
CA MET A 453 -26.44 -6.49 -1.80
C MET A 453 -25.13 -7.16 -2.20
N ILE A 454 -24.93 -7.35 -3.50
CA ILE A 454 -23.66 -7.85 -4.06
C ILE A 454 -22.83 -6.64 -4.50
N ARG A 455 -21.59 -6.58 -4.05
CA ARG A 455 -20.62 -5.56 -4.43
C ARG A 455 -19.38 -6.23 -5.04
N ILE A 456 -19.12 -5.95 -6.32
CA ILE A 456 -17.95 -6.43 -7.04
C ILE A 456 -17.34 -5.23 -7.76
N VAL A 457 -16.06 -5.00 -7.55
CA VAL A 457 -15.37 -3.79 -8.04
C VAL A 457 -14.04 -4.12 -8.67
N ASP A 458 -13.68 -3.31 -9.65
CA ASP A 458 -12.37 -3.23 -10.27
C ASP A 458 -11.65 -1.98 -9.76
N SER A 459 -10.38 -2.14 -9.40
CA SER A 459 -9.52 -1.04 -8.94
C SER A 459 -8.06 -1.40 -9.21
N ILE A 460 -7.19 -0.39 -9.25
CA ILE A 460 -5.75 -0.57 -9.32
C ILE A 460 -5.11 -0.29 -7.96
N ASP A 461 -5.59 0.72 -7.26
CA ASP A 461 -4.94 1.28 -6.08
C ASP A 461 -5.89 1.50 -4.89
N ALA A 462 -7.15 1.09 -5.00
CA ALA A 462 -8.24 1.33 -4.07
C ALA A 462 -8.63 2.82 -3.87
N MET A 463 -7.96 3.77 -4.51
CA MET A 463 -8.32 5.19 -4.44
C MET A 463 -9.55 5.48 -5.29
N THR A 464 -9.59 4.91 -6.49
CA THR A 464 -10.75 4.91 -7.38
C THR A 464 -11.18 3.47 -7.64
N ALA A 465 -12.48 3.24 -7.82
CA ALA A 465 -13.01 1.93 -8.16
C ALA A 465 -14.25 2.07 -9.05
N ASP A 466 -14.39 1.17 -9.99
CA ASP A 466 -15.61 1.02 -10.76
C ASP A 466 -16.30 -0.30 -10.43
N TRP A 467 -17.61 -0.40 -10.64
CA TRP A 467 -18.30 -1.67 -10.48
C TRP A 467 -18.00 -2.59 -11.67
N THR A 468 -17.78 -3.86 -11.40
CA THR A 468 -17.46 -4.85 -12.43
C THR A 468 -18.70 -5.22 -13.22
N ARG A 469 -18.61 -5.23 -14.57
CA ARG A 469 -19.69 -5.66 -15.46
C ARG A 469 -19.61 -7.17 -15.66
N LEU A 470 -20.32 -7.90 -14.83
CA LEU A 470 -20.41 -9.35 -14.98
C LEU A 470 -21.38 -9.75 -16.09
N PRO A 471 -21.21 -10.93 -16.70
CA PRO A 471 -22.23 -11.55 -17.56
C PRO A 471 -23.56 -11.71 -16.80
N ASN A 472 -24.68 -11.40 -17.47
CA ASN A 472 -26.01 -11.47 -16.84
C ASN A 472 -26.32 -12.86 -16.29
N GLU A 473 -25.91 -13.91 -17.00
CA GLU A 473 -26.10 -15.32 -16.60
C GLU A 473 -25.38 -15.63 -15.28
N LEU A 474 -24.20 -15.00 -15.02
CA LEU A 474 -23.48 -15.16 -13.78
C LEU A 474 -24.19 -14.44 -12.62
N ILE A 475 -24.68 -13.20 -12.87
CA ILE A 475 -25.47 -12.46 -11.87
C ILE A 475 -26.75 -13.25 -11.52
N GLU A 476 -27.45 -13.80 -12.50
CA GLU A 476 -28.61 -14.65 -12.32
C GLU A 476 -28.28 -15.89 -11.47
N LYS A 477 -27.18 -16.57 -11.80
CA LYS A 477 -26.74 -17.76 -11.06
C LYS A 477 -26.43 -17.45 -9.60
N ILE A 478 -25.69 -16.37 -9.32
CA ILE A 478 -25.38 -15.91 -7.97
C ILE A 478 -26.67 -15.60 -7.21
N SER A 479 -27.58 -14.84 -7.84
CA SER A 479 -28.87 -14.48 -7.24
C SER A 479 -29.72 -15.69 -6.90
N ASN A 480 -29.83 -16.64 -7.82
CA ASN A 480 -30.59 -17.88 -7.62
C ASN A 480 -30.02 -18.73 -6.51
N ARG A 481 -28.68 -18.86 -6.43
CA ARG A 481 -28.03 -19.58 -5.34
C ARG A 481 -28.30 -18.92 -3.98
N ILE A 482 -28.11 -17.60 -3.88
CA ILE A 482 -28.32 -16.87 -2.62
C ILE A 482 -29.76 -17.05 -2.12
N THR A 483 -30.76 -16.92 -3.00
CA THR A 483 -32.17 -17.04 -2.59
C THR A 483 -32.61 -18.47 -2.31
N ASN A 484 -31.95 -19.49 -2.89
CA ASN A 484 -32.25 -20.89 -2.66
C ASN A 484 -31.51 -21.50 -1.47
N GLU A 485 -30.27 -21.03 -1.21
CA GLU A 485 -29.42 -21.58 -0.15
C GLU A 485 -29.58 -20.84 1.18
N ILE A 486 -30.14 -19.59 1.17
CA ILE A 486 -30.33 -18.76 2.37
C ILE A 486 -31.81 -18.46 2.55
N ASP A 487 -32.46 -19.23 3.41
CA ASP A 487 -33.90 -19.12 3.67
C ASP A 487 -34.38 -17.71 4.06
N GLU A 488 -33.54 -16.93 4.72
CA GLU A 488 -33.84 -15.59 5.19
C GLU A 488 -33.82 -14.51 4.12
N VAL A 489 -33.35 -14.82 2.90
CA VAL A 489 -33.18 -13.88 1.80
C VAL A 489 -34.31 -14.02 0.79
N THR A 490 -34.87 -12.91 0.37
CA THR A 490 -35.93 -12.86 -0.67
C THR A 490 -35.53 -12.03 -1.88
N TRP A 491 -34.60 -11.09 -1.73
CA TRP A 491 -34.11 -10.21 -2.82
C TRP A 491 -32.61 -10.14 -2.83
N VAL A 492 -32.06 -10.06 -4.07
CA VAL A 492 -30.63 -9.79 -4.32
C VAL A 492 -30.55 -8.55 -5.20
N SER A 493 -29.68 -7.62 -4.83
CA SER A 493 -29.39 -6.40 -5.59
C SER A 493 -27.90 -6.33 -5.94
N TYR A 494 -27.58 -5.72 -7.08
CA TYR A 494 -26.19 -5.49 -7.51
C TYR A 494 -25.85 -3.99 -7.38
N VAL A 495 -24.75 -3.66 -6.66
CA VAL A 495 -24.37 -2.28 -6.41
C VAL A 495 -23.53 -1.75 -7.57
N VAL A 496 -24.10 -0.81 -8.34
CA VAL A 496 -23.53 -0.28 -9.60
C VAL A 496 -22.88 1.11 -9.44
N SER A 497 -22.56 1.53 -8.24
CA SER A 497 -21.94 2.83 -7.98
C SER A 497 -20.42 2.76 -8.04
N SER A 498 -19.77 3.74 -8.67
CA SER A 498 -18.33 3.89 -8.71
C SER A 498 -17.79 4.59 -7.45
N LYS A 499 -16.51 4.49 -7.16
CA LYS A 499 -15.79 5.30 -6.17
C LYS A 499 -14.91 6.34 -6.88
N PRO A 500 -15.14 7.65 -6.70
CA PRO A 500 -16.27 8.27 -6.01
C PRO A 500 -17.59 8.14 -6.80
N PRO A 501 -18.79 8.42 -6.24
CA PRO A 501 -19.05 8.92 -4.89
C PRO A 501 -19.18 7.83 -3.80
N ALA A 502 -19.38 6.56 -4.20
CA ALA A 502 -19.45 5.46 -3.23
C ALA A 502 -18.04 5.11 -2.68
N THR A 503 -18.01 4.22 -1.69
CA THR A 503 -16.78 3.57 -1.20
C THR A 503 -16.69 2.12 -1.71
N ILE A 504 -15.56 1.46 -1.49
CA ILE A 504 -15.45 0.03 -1.81
C ILE A 504 -16.26 -0.76 -0.79
N GLU A 505 -15.96 -0.67 0.50
CA GLU A 505 -16.77 -1.27 1.58
C GLU A 505 -17.99 -0.39 1.89
N PRO A 506 -19.14 -0.93 2.36
CA PRO A 506 -20.38 -0.16 2.56
C PRO A 506 -20.36 0.68 3.84
N GLN A 507 -19.45 0.37 4.76
CA GLN A 507 -19.28 1.08 6.03
C GLN A 507 -17.79 1.21 6.40
#